data_5ec8b9dc66305371aa2c1278707db84e
#
_entry.id   5ec8b9dc66305371aa2c1278707db84e
#
_cell.length_a   1.000
_cell.length_b   1.000
_cell.length_c   1.000
_cell.angle_alpha   90.00
_cell.angle_beta   90.00
_cell.angle_gamma   90.00
#
_symmetry.space_group_name_H-M   'P 1'
#
loop_
_entity.id
_entity.type
_entity.pdbx_description
1 polymer ?
#
loop_
_entity_poly.entity_id
_entity_poly.type
_entity_poly.pdbx_seq_one_letter_code
_entity_poly.pdbx_strand_id
1 'polypeptide(L)'
;VGWAVFTAIIGTLLVTHGTHLTALVCSLGAAVVFVYLLLVRERHGERLLPWTPGEASPKNEPPPSFKQVFVDLNHVLWTRASLVMMLIMFMAGMFSGYGRALMPIAAVQVFEFTTPQWSELNAVMGFAGAVVALFLGPIIDRRGAKSVMGITILLTGIHAFTLAFTQEIWSNENYVLVMISVWILLLPIIMVCVLALAMSICTSNESATQFAIYMSVCNIGATVGSIFYGSVSGFTNWSQGYAVMGFIVFLLLLSILMYRTRGHPETLLEPKKASTRHMREIHRH
;
A
#
# COMPACT_ATOMS: atom_id res chain seq x y z
N VAL A 1 -1.29 -7.00 9.67
CA VAL A 1 -1.28 -8.05 10.72
C VAL A 1 -0.82 -9.38 10.12
N GLY A 2 -1.50 -9.93 9.09
CA GLY A 2 -1.17 -11.22 8.49
C GLY A 2 0.29 -11.33 8.02
N TRP A 3 0.81 -10.30 7.35
CA TRP A 3 2.20 -10.27 6.90
C TRP A 3 3.20 -10.36 8.08
N ALA A 4 2.97 -9.62 9.16
CA ALA A 4 3.86 -9.61 10.32
C ALA A 4 3.91 -10.98 11.02
N VAL A 5 2.74 -11.59 11.26
CA VAL A 5 2.64 -12.94 11.85
C VAL A 5 3.31 -13.97 10.96
N PHE A 6 3.07 -13.89 9.66
CA PHE A 6 3.63 -14.83 8.69
C PHE A 6 5.16 -14.71 8.61
N THR A 7 5.72 -13.49 8.64
CA THR A 7 7.16 -13.25 8.64
C THR A 7 7.84 -13.83 9.88
N ALA A 8 7.21 -13.69 11.07
CA ALA A 8 7.74 -14.27 12.31
C ALA A 8 7.79 -15.81 12.23
N ILE A 9 6.70 -16.44 11.78
CA ILE A 9 6.61 -17.90 11.64
C ILE A 9 7.67 -18.39 10.63
N ILE A 10 7.76 -17.75 9.47
CA ILE A 10 8.72 -18.15 8.43
C ILE A 10 10.15 -17.96 8.87
N GLY A 11 10.49 -16.84 9.52
CA GLY A 11 11.84 -16.60 10.01
C GLY A 11 12.29 -17.66 11.03
N THR A 12 11.40 -18.01 11.95
CA THR A 12 11.67 -19.06 12.94
C THR A 12 11.81 -20.44 12.30
N LEU A 13 10.87 -20.80 11.39
CA LEU A 13 10.91 -22.11 10.70
C LEU A 13 12.16 -22.27 9.83
N LEU A 14 12.56 -21.21 9.12
CA LEU A 14 13.73 -21.24 8.25
C LEU A 14 15.01 -21.61 9.03
N VAL A 15 15.16 -21.03 10.21
CA VAL A 15 16.35 -21.26 11.06
C VAL A 15 16.30 -22.60 11.77
N THR A 16 15.11 -23.02 12.24
CA THR A 16 14.99 -24.25 13.04
C THR A 16 14.82 -25.52 12.22
N HIS A 17 14.16 -25.44 11.06
CA HIS A 17 13.75 -26.62 10.27
C HIS A 17 14.21 -26.57 8.81
N GLY A 18 14.89 -25.51 8.40
CA GLY A 18 15.45 -25.36 7.05
C GLY A 18 14.43 -24.98 5.97
N THR A 19 14.94 -24.92 4.74
CA THR A 19 14.19 -24.35 3.60
C THR A 19 12.99 -25.19 3.14
N HIS A 20 13.08 -26.53 3.22
CA HIS A 20 12.03 -27.42 2.73
C HIS A 20 10.73 -27.27 3.53
N LEU A 21 10.79 -27.33 4.86
CA LEU A 21 9.60 -27.19 5.71
C LEU A 21 9.04 -25.78 5.59
N THR A 22 9.89 -24.77 5.53
CA THR A 22 9.48 -23.38 5.34
C THR A 22 8.73 -23.19 4.04
N ALA A 23 9.23 -23.74 2.91
CA ALA A 23 8.56 -23.69 1.62
C ALA A 23 7.19 -24.40 1.64
N LEU A 24 7.11 -25.56 2.32
CA LEU A 24 5.86 -26.30 2.46
C LEU A 24 4.82 -25.50 3.26
N VAL A 25 5.19 -24.88 4.37
CA VAL A 25 4.29 -24.03 5.17
C VAL A 25 3.83 -22.80 4.38
N CYS A 26 4.73 -22.16 3.61
CA CYS A 26 4.35 -21.06 2.72
C CYS A 26 3.33 -21.50 1.67
N SER A 27 3.55 -22.67 1.04
CA SER A 27 2.66 -23.21 0.02
C SER A 27 1.30 -23.57 0.60
N LEU A 28 1.28 -24.18 1.80
CA LEU A 28 0.04 -24.51 2.50
C LEU A 28 -0.73 -23.25 2.90
N GLY A 29 -0.05 -22.21 3.40
CA GLY A 29 -0.65 -20.90 3.71
C GLY A 29 -1.29 -20.26 2.48
N ALA A 30 -0.61 -20.29 1.33
CA ALA A 30 -1.15 -19.79 0.07
C ALA A 30 -2.39 -20.60 -0.37
N ALA A 31 -2.34 -21.93 -0.25
CA ALA A 31 -3.47 -22.82 -0.57
C ALA A 31 -4.69 -22.53 0.33
N VAL A 32 -4.48 -22.32 1.63
CA VAL A 32 -5.56 -21.94 2.58
C VAL A 32 -6.21 -20.63 2.18
N VAL A 33 -5.42 -19.60 1.85
CA VAL A 33 -5.95 -18.31 1.38
C VAL A 33 -6.73 -18.48 0.09
N PHE A 34 -6.24 -19.28 -0.85
CA PHE A 34 -6.92 -19.55 -2.10
C PHE A 34 -8.28 -20.25 -1.86
N VAL A 35 -8.31 -21.30 -1.04
CA VAL A 35 -9.56 -22.00 -0.69
C VAL A 35 -10.52 -21.05 0.04
N TYR A 36 -10.02 -20.21 0.94
CA TYR A 36 -10.85 -19.22 1.64
C TYR A 36 -11.50 -18.25 0.65
N LEU A 37 -10.75 -17.74 -0.34
CA LEU A 37 -11.29 -16.83 -1.36
C LEU A 37 -12.38 -17.52 -2.21
N LEU A 38 -12.25 -18.80 -2.50
CA LEU A 38 -13.28 -19.56 -3.21
C LEU A 38 -14.58 -19.76 -2.39
N LEU A 39 -14.48 -19.70 -1.07
CA LEU A 39 -15.62 -19.89 -0.15
C LEU A 39 -16.31 -18.57 0.23
N VAL A 40 -15.67 -17.42 0.03
CA VAL A 40 -16.23 -16.11 0.35
C VAL A 40 -17.33 -15.76 -0.64
N ARG A 41 -18.51 -15.40 -0.11
CA ARG A 41 -19.64 -14.86 -0.88
C ARG A 41 -19.77 -13.37 -0.62
N GLU A 42 -19.92 -12.57 -1.66
CA GLU A 42 -20.20 -11.13 -1.52
C GLU A 42 -21.64 -10.88 -1.07
N ARG A 43 -22.58 -11.79 -1.47
CA ARG A 43 -24.01 -11.66 -1.17
C ARG A 43 -24.62 -13.01 -0.77
N HIS A 44 -25.63 -12.97 0.08
CA HIS A 44 -26.47 -14.13 0.38
C HIS A 44 -27.17 -14.63 -0.90
N GLY A 45 -26.99 -15.91 -1.23
CA GLY A 45 -27.59 -16.54 -2.42
C GLY A 45 -26.71 -16.52 -3.68
N GLU A 46 -25.54 -15.85 -3.67
CA GLU A 46 -24.62 -15.82 -4.80
C GLU A 46 -24.01 -17.20 -5.10
N ARG A 47 -23.83 -17.49 -6.38
CA ARG A 47 -23.13 -18.72 -6.83
C ARG A 47 -21.67 -18.67 -6.40
N LEU A 48 -21.22 -19.69 -5.66
CA LEU A 48 -19.81 -19.85 -5.29
C LEU A 48 -18.92 -20.19 -6.48
N LEU A 49 -19.43 -21.04 -7.36
CA LEU A 49 -18.74 -21.54 -8.55
C LEU A 49 -19.73 -21.60 -9.72
N PRO A 50 -19.29 -21.57 -10.98
CA PRO A 50 -20.18 -21.54 -12.15
C PRO A 50 -21.20 -22.68 -12.20
N TRP A 51 -20.92 -23.79 -11.52
CA TRP A 51 -21.74 -25.01 -11.46
C TRP A 51 -22.51 -25.19 -10.14
N THR A 52 -22.38 -24.28 -9.17
CA THR A 52 -23.11 -24.37 -7.91
C THR A 52 -24.48 -23.69 -8.02
N PRO A 53 -25.51 -24.19 -7.27
CA PRO A 53 -26.80 -23.51 -7.21
C PRO A 53 -26.67 -22.15 -6.55
N GLY A 54 -27.36 -21.15 -7.09
CA GLY A 54 -27.37 -19.78 -6.56
C GLY A 54 -27.79 -18.79 -7.65
N GLU A 55 -28.11 -17.58 -7.26
CA GLU A 55 -28.46 -16.51 -8.19
C GLU A 55 -27.20 -15.93 -8.82
N ALA A 56 -27.22 -15.74 -10.14
CA ALA A 56 -26.19 -14.91 -10.79
C ALA A 56 -26.33 -13.48 -10.32
N SER A 57 -25.21 -12.74 -10.19
CA SER A 57 -25.22 -11.33 -9.79
C SER A 57 -26.29 -10.56 -10.59
N PRO A 58 -27.21 -9.81 -9.93
CA PRO A 58 -28.35 -9.18 -10.59
C PRO A 58 -27.96 -7.93 -11.41
N LYS A 59 -26.84 -7.92 -12.07
CA LYS A 59 -26.55 -6.91 -13.07
C LYS A 59 -27.34 -7.23 -14.32
N ASN A 60 -28.54 -6.66 -14.40
CA ASN A 60 -29.41 -6.68 -15.59
C ASN A 60 -28.80 -5.91 -16.79
N GLU A 61 -27.62 -5.34 -16.63
CA GLU A 61 -26.92 -4.69 -17.74
C GLU A 61 -25.94 -5.68 -18.37
N PRO A 62 -25.94 -5.83 -19.68
CA PRO A 62 -24.96 -6.66 -20.39
C PRO A 62 -23.55 -6.14 -19.99
N PRO A 63 -22.58 -7.03 -19.74
CA PRO A 63 -21.23 -6.62 -19.41
C PRO A 63 -20.71 -5.68 -20.51
N PRO A 64 -20.11 -4.54 -20.16
CA PRO A 64 -19.61 -3.60 -21.16
C PRO A 64 -18.63 -4.32 -22.09
N SER A 65 -18.70 -4.05 -23.37
CA SER A 65 -17.76 -4.60 -24.34
C SER A 65 -16.33 -4.26 -23.93
N PHE A 66 -15.39 -5.20 -24.06
CA PHE A 66 -13.97 -4.96 -23.81
C PHE A 66 -13.49 -3.65 -24.46
N LYS A 67 -13.95 -3.37 -25.69
CA LYS A 67 -13.63 -2.13 -26.38
C LYS A 67 -14.13 -0.90 -25.63
N GLN A 68 -15.32 -0.94 -25.05
CA GLN A 68 -15.90 0.15 -24.30
C GLN A 68 -15.15 0.39 -22.99
N VAL A 69 -14.80 -0.69 -22.26
CA VAL A 69 -13.96 -0.61 -21.06
C VAL A 69 -12.61 0.05 -21.37
N PHE A 70 -11.98 -0.31 -22.49
CA PHE A 70 -10.71 0.30 -22.91
C PHE A 70 -10.84 1.78 -23.25
N VAL A 71 -11.93 2.19 -23.92
CA VAL A 71 -12.18 3.59 -24.28
C VAL A 71 -12.43 4.43 -23.04
N ASP A 72 -13.29 3.94 -22.15
CA ASP A 72 -13.66 4.66 -20.92
C ASP A 72 -12.45 4.75 -19.98
N LEU A 73 -11.70 3.66 -19.84
CA LEU A 73 -10.46 3.60 -19.08
C LEU A 73 -9.39 4.57 -19.62
N ASN A 74 -9.24 4.63 -20.95
CA ASN A 74 -8.32 5.55 -21.61
C ASN A 74 -8.65 7.01 -21.26
N HIS A 75 -9.92 7.40 -21.26
CA HIS A 75 -10.35 8.72 -20.86
C HIS A 75 -10.02 9.07 -19.41
N VAL A 76 -10.19 8.10 -18.50
CA VAL A 76 -9.94 8.29 -17.06
C VAL A 76 -8.44 8.31 -16.73
N LEU A 77 -7.64 7.45 -17.37
CA LEU A 77 -6.21 7.31 -17.08
C LEU A 77 -5.40 8.53 -17.54
N TRP A 78 -5.76 9.17 -18.66
CA TRP A 78 -5.02 10.32 -19.18
C TRP A 78 -5.43 11.66 -18.55
N THR A 79 -6.26 11.65 -17.53
CA THR A 79 -6.54 12.86 -16.76
C THR A 79 -5.29 13.27 -15.96
N ARG A 80 -5.09 14.59 -15.79
CA ARG A 80 -3.98 15.11 -14.97
C ARG A 80 -3.95 14.50 -13.56
N ALA A 81 -5.11 14.30 -12.96
CA ALA A 81 -5.21 13.71 -11.62
C ALA A 81 -4.71 12.25 -11.60
N SER A 82 -5.10 11.46 -12.61
CA SER A 82 -4.69 10.07 -12.76
C SER A 82 -3.19 9.94 -13.05
N LEU A 83 -2.65 10.78 -13.93
CA LEU A 83 -1.22 10.79 -14.25
C LEU A 83 -0.35 11.13 -13.03
N VAL A 84 -0.76 12.14 -12.25
CA VAL A 84 -0.07 12.49 -11.00
C VAL A 84 -0.19 11.34 -9.99
N MET A 85 -1.37 10.67 -9.93
CA MET A 85 -1.53 9.51 -9.05
C MET A 85 -0.65 8.34 -9.48
N MET A 86 -0.54 8.05 -10.77
CA MET A 86 0.39 7.04 -11.28
C MET A 86 1.85 7.37 -10.92
N LEU A 87 2.24 8.64 -11.00
CA LEU A 87 3.56 9.09 -10.56
C LEU A 87 3.77 8.86 -9.06
N ILE A 88 2.77 9.20 -8.22
CA ILE A 88 2.82 8.95 -6.76
C ILE A 88 2.95 7.45 -6.48
N MET A 89 2.14 6.61 -7.15
CA MET A 89 2.18 5.15 -6.99
C MET A 89 3.53 4.58 -7.42
N PHE A 90 4.08 5.03 -8.54
CA PHE A 90 5.40 4.62 -9.01
C PHE A 90 6.50 5.00 -8.01
N MET A 91 6.51 6.24 -7.54
CA MET A 91 7.52 6.72 -6.59
C MET A 91 7.38 6.05 -5.21
N ALA A 92 6.15 5.82 -4.73
CA ALA A 92 5.91 5.06 -3.50
C ALA A 92 6.36 3.60 -3.63
N GLY A 93 6.12 2.99 -4.78
CA GLY A 93 6.65 1.68 -5.12
C GLY A 93 8.18 1.67 -5.14
N MET A 94 8.80 2.61 -5.85
CA MET A 94 10.26 2.72 -5.97
C MET A 94 10.92 2.87 -4.59
N PHE A 95 10.39 3.74 -3.73
CA PHE A 95 10.82 3.87 -2.35
C PHE A 95 10.70 2.56 -1.57
N SER A 96 9.55 1.90 -1.64
CA SER A 96 9.30 0.63 -0.97
C SER A 96 10.23 -0.49 -1.47
N GLY A 97 10.48 -0.58 -2.77
CA GLY A 97 11.38 -1.57 -3.37
C GLY A 97 12.83 -1.35 -2.98
N TYR A 98 13.31 -0.10 -3.07
CA TYR A 98 14.64 0.27 -2.65
C TYR A 98 14.89 -0.04 -1.17
N GLY A 99 13.97 0.38 -0.29
CA GLY A 99 14.08 0.14 1.15
C GLY A 99 14.00 -1.35 1.53
N ARG A 100 13.17 -2.13 0.85
CA ARG A 100 13.11 -3.59 1.05
C ARG A 100 14.38 -4.32 0.62
N ALA A 101 15.13 -3.77 -0.32
CA ALA A 101 16.42 -4.31 -0.72
C ALA A 101 17.54 -3.86 0.24
N LEU A 102 17.59 -2.56 0.59
CA LEU A 102 18.62 -1.97 1.43
C LEU A 102 18.55 -2.46 2.89
N MET A 103 17.37 -2.37 3.52
CA MET A 103 17.24 -2.50 4.98
C MET A 103 17.62 -3.89 5.53
N PRO A 104 17.18 -5.03 4.95
CA PRO A 104 17.59 -6.35 5.46
C PRO A 104 19.09 -6.60 5.34
N ILE A 105 19.68 -6.12 4.24
CA ILE A 105 21.11 -6.31 4.00
C ILE A 105 21.92 -5.45 4.97
N ALA A 106 21.53 -4.19 5.17
CA ALA A 106 22.17 -3.31 6.15
C ALA A 106 22.01 -3.85 7.58
N ALA A 107 20.84 -4.38 7.93
CA ALA A 107 20.60 -4.96 9.24
C ALA A 107 21.59 -6.10 9.56
N VAL A 108 21.85 -6.98 8.60
CA VAL A 108 22.74 -8.13 8.81
C VAL A 108 24.20 -7.74 8.65
N GLN A 109 24.57 -6.96 7.64
CA GLN A 109 25.97 -6.70 7.29
C GLN A 109 26.61 -5.53 8.04
N VAL A 110 25.80 -4.58 8.49
CA VAL A 110 26.28 -3.35 9.14
C VAL A 110 25.92 -3.30 10.61
N PHE A 111 24.68 -3.67 10.90
CA PHE A 111 24.14 -3.60 12.26
C PHE A 111 24.23 -4.93 13.01
N GLU A 112 24.82 -5.96 12.37
CA GLU A 112 25.14 -7.25 12.94
C GLU A 112 23.92 -8.02 13.52
N PHE A 113 22.71 -7.69 13.06
CA PHE A 113 21.52 -8.47 13.42
C PHE A 113 21.62 -9.88 12.85
N THR A 114 21.28 -10.86 13.66
CA THR A 114 21.03 -12.20 13.12
C THR A 114 19.72 -12.24 12.34
N THR A 115 19.59 -13.17 11.39
CA THR A 115 18.36 -13.34 10.60
C THR A 115 17.09 -13.50 11.46
N PRO A 116 17.12 -14.28 12.58
CA PRO A 116 15.98 -14.35 13.50
C PRO A 116 15.64 -13.01 14.16
N GLN A 117 16.64 -12.28 14.68
CA GLN A 117 16.43 -10.96 15.29
C GLN A 117 15.78 -9.97 14.31
N TRP A 118 16.26 -9.93 13.05
CA TRP A 118 15.66 -9.13 12.01
C TRP A 118 14.20 -9.53 11.76
N SER A 119 13.90 -10.83 11.65
CA SER A 119 12.55 -11.33 11.40
C SER A 119 11.59 -11.02 12.55
N GLU A 120 12.05 -11.18 13.79
CA GLU A 120 11.29 -10.88 15.00
C GLU A 120 10.99 -9.38 15.10
N LEU A 121 12.00 -8.53 14.89
CA LEU A 121 11.82 -7.07 14.89
C LEU A 121 10.82 -6.63 13.81
N ASN A 122 10.93 -7.18 12.60
CA ASN A 122 9.96 -6.90 11.54
C ASN A 122 8.54 -7.35 11.90
N ALA A 123 8.39 -8.50 12.54
CA ALA A 123 7.08 -9.00 12.95
C ALA A 123 6.46 -8.10 14.02
N VAL A 124 7.21 -7.79 15.09
CA VAL A 124 6.72 -6.98 16.21
C VAL A 124 6.41 -5.55 15.77
N MET A 125 7.35 -4.91 15.07
CA MET A 125 7.16 -3.53 14.62
C MET A 125 6.19 -3.43 13.45
N GLY A 126 6.12 -4.42 12.57
CA GLY A 126 5.11 -4.50 11.52
C GLY A 126 3.71 -4.67 12.07
N PHE A 127 3.54 -5.46 13.16
CA PHE A 127 2.26 -5.56 13.87
C PHE A 127 1.90 -4.22 14.54
N ALA A 128 2.83 -3.61 15.25
CA ALA A 128 2.63 -2.29 15.86
C ALA A 128 2.25 -1.24 14.81
N GLY A 129 2.93 -1.24 13.66
CA GLY A 129 2.62 -0.34 12.54
C GLY A 129 1.21 -0.57 11.97
N ALA A 130 0.75 -1.82 11.88
CA ALA A 130 -0.61 -2.13 11.46
C ALA A 130 -1.65 -1.63 12.47
N VAL A 131 -1.38 -1.75 13.77
CA VAL A 131 -2.23 -1.19 14.83
C VAL A 131 -2.30 0.33 14.74
N VAL A 132 -1.14 1.00 14.61
CA VAL A 132 -1.09 2.46 14.41
C VAL A 132 -1.87 2.87 13.16
N ALA A 133 -1.75 2.14 12.07
CA ALA A 133 -2.47 2.41 10.83
C ALA A 133 -4.00 2.34 11.00
N LEU A 134 -4.53 1.45 11.86
CA LEU A 134 -5.96 1.40 12.18
C LEU A 134 -6.44 2.70 12.85
N PHE A 135 -5.64 3.24 13.78
CA PHE A 135 -5.98 4.50 14.46
C PHE A 135 -5.80 5.74 13.57
N LEU A 136 -5.09 5.61 12.45
CA LEU A 136 -4.95 6.70 11.49
C LEU A 136 -6.21 6.93 10.62
N GLY A 137 -7.08 5.92 10.48
CA GLY A 137 -8.30 6.06 9.68
C GLY A 137 -9.09 7.34 10.02
N PRO A 138 -9.51 7.55 11.28
CA PRO A 138 -10.21 8.77 11.67
C PRO A 138 -9.42 10.08 11.46
N ILE A 139 -8.10 10.03 11.49
CA ILE A 139 -7.23 11.18 11.23
C ILE A 139 -7.20 11.47 9.73
N ILE A 140 -7.12 10.43 8.90
CA ILE A 140 -7.17 10.53 7.44
C ILE A 140 -8.52 11.10 7.01
N ASP A 141 -9.62 10.65 7.62
CA ASP A 141 -10.97 11.13 7.32
C ASP A 141 -11.14 12.62 7.67
N ARG A 142 -10.54 13.07 8.77
CA ARG A 142 -10.64 14.46 9.23
C ARG A 142 -9.68 15.42 8.52
N ARG A 143 -8.43 15.00 8.28
CA ARG A 143 -7.37 15.86 7.73
C ARG A 143 -7.07 15.62 6.25
N GLY A 144 -7.64 14.57 5.69
CA GLY A 144 -7.41 14.12 4.32
C GLY A 144 -6.12 13.29 4.16
N ALA A 145 -6.20 12.26 3.34
CA ALA A 145 -5.08 11.32 3.08
C ALA A 145 -3.81 12.04 2.59
N LYS A 146 -3.95 13.09 1.76
CA LYS A 146 -2.83 13.87 1.23
C LYS A 146 -1.99 14.52 2.35
N SER A 147 -2.63 15.14 3.34
CA SER A 147 -1.93 15.84 4.42
C SER A 147 -1.19 14.86 5.34
N VAL A 148 -1.85 13.76 5.71
CA VAL A 148 -1.26 12.71 6.55
C VAL A 148 -0.07 12.07 5.82
N MET A 149 -0.24 11.73 4.55
CA MET A 149 0.80 11.18 3.70
C MET A 149 2.00 12.12 3.58
N GLY A 150 1.77 13.41 3.33
CA GLY A 150 2.82 14.41 3.23
C GLY A 150 3.67 14.51 4.48
N ILE A 151 3.03 14.54 5.66
CA ILE A 151 3.74 14.58 6.96
C ILE A 151 4.54 13.28 7.16
N THR A 152 3.93 12.12 6.91
CA THR A 152 4.60 10.82 7.08
C THR A 152 5.81 10.69 6.17
N ILE A 153 5.70 11.12 4.92
CA ILE A 153 6.81 11.09 3.97
C ILE A 153 7.91 12.08 4.35
N LEU A 154 7.55 13.27 4.84
CA LEU A 154 8.54 14.21 5.36
C LEU A 154 9.32 13.59 6.54
N LEU A 155 8.64 12.96 7.49
CA LEU A 155 9.27 12.26 8.60
C LEU A 155 10.16 11.12 8.12
N THR A 156 9.72 10.38 7.10
CA THR A 156 10.52 9.30 6.48
C THR A 156 11.77 9.84 5.78
N GLY A 157 11.67 10.99 5.13
CA GLY A 157 12.82 11.66 4.52
C GLY A 157 13.83 12.12 5.57
N ILE A 158 13.37 12.78 6.63
CA ILE A 158 14.21 13.18 7.76
C ILE A 158 14.90 11.95 8.37
N HIS A 159 14.16 10.87 8.59
CA HIS A 159 14.68 9.62 9.11
C HIS A 159 15.79 9.03 8.21
N ALA A 160 15.57 8.97 6.88
CA ALA A 160 16.55 8.46 5.92
C ALA A 160 17.85 9.30 5.91
N PHE A 161 17.72 10.63 5.90
CA PHE A 161 18.88 11.52 5.99
C PHE A 161 19.56 11.45 7.35
N THR A 162 18.82 11.29 8.45
CA THR A 162 19.43 11.08 9.78
C THR A 162 20.32 9.84 9.74
N LEU A 163 19.83 8.69 9.23
CA LEU A 163 20.68 7.51 9.06
C LEU A 163 21.89 7.80 8.16
N ALA A 164 21.71 8.52 7.07
CA ALA A 164 22.82 8.86 6.17
C ALA A 164 23.93 9.67 6.85
N PHE A 165 23.59 10.60 7.73
CA PHE A 165 24.57 11.53 8.33
C PHE A 165 25.07 11.11 9.72
N THR A 166 24.54 10.03 10.30
CA THR A 166 24.90 9.57 11.65
C THR A 166 25.66 8.26 11.64
N GLN A 167 26.44 7.98 10.61
CA GLN A 167 27.19 6.72 10.48
C GLN A 167 28.12 6.47 11.68
N GLU A 168 28.66 7.51 12.30
CA GLU A 168 29.56 7.41 13.47
C GLU A 168 28.85 6.83 14.70
N ILE A 169 27.51 6.92 14.78
CA ILE A 169 26.71 6.45 15.91
C ILE A 169 26.15 5.03 15.66
N TRP A 170 26.36 4.44 14.49
CA TRP A 170 25.81 3.11 14.15
C TRP A 170 26.36 1.97 15.01
N SER A 171 27.45 2.19 15.72
CA SER A 171 27.95 1.23 16.72
C SER A 171 27.09 1.13 17.98
N ASN A 172 26.15 2.07 18.18
CA ASN A 172 25.22 2.04 19.31
C ASN A 172 23.97 1.20 18.96
N GLU A 173 23.86 0.02 19.53
CA GLU A 173 22.77 -0.92 19.27
C GLU A 173 21.39 -0.31 19.55
N ASN A 174 21.23 0.47 20.61
CA ASN A 174 19.94 1.10 20.95
C ASN A 174 19.54 2.14 19.89
N TYR A 175 20.49 2.92 19.39
CA TYR A 175 20.25 3.88 18.34
C TYR A 175 19.75 3.17 17.06
N VAL A 176 20.46 2.13 16.64
CA VAL A 176 20.13 1.35 15.45
C VAL A 176 18.76 0.67 15.60
N LEU A 177 18.49 0.07 16.76
CA LEU A 177 17.21 -0.58 17.05
C LEU A 177 16.05 0.41 16.93
N VAL A 178 16.18 1.62 17.48
CA VAL A 178 15.17 2.68 17.38
C VAL A 178 14.97 3.09 15.92
N MET A 179 16.06 3.33 15.19
CA MET A 179 15.99 3.76 13.79
C MET A 179 15.32 2.72 12.90
N ILE A 180 15.69 1.46 13.02
CA ILE A 180 15.05 0.39 12.25
C ILE A 180 13.57 0.24 12.64
N SER A 181 13.26 0.32 13.93
CA SER A 181 11.87 0.25 14.42
C SER A 181 11.00 1.36 13.83
N VAL A 182 11.49 2.59 13.82
CA VAL A 182 10.79 3.75 13.21
C VAL A 182 10.56 3.53 11.72
N TRP A 183 11.55 3.01 11.00
CA TRP A 183 11.42 2.67 9.60
C TRP A 183 10.27 1.69 9.33
N ILE A 184 10.26 0.56 10.05
CA ILE A 184 9.25 -0.48 9.89
C ILE A 184 7.85 0.05 10.23
N LEU A 185 7.74 0.92 11.25
CA LEU A 185 6.49 1.57 11.66
C LEU A 185 5.93 2.53 10.60
N LEU A 186 6.78 3.28 9.91
CA LEU A 186 6.35 4.28 8.92
C LEU A 186 5.79 3.65 7.63
N LEU A 187 6.27 2.45 7.25
CA LEU A 187 5.87 1.80 5.99
C LEU A 187 4.36 1.53 5.88
N PRO A 188 3.69 0.88 6.85
CA PRO A 188 2.24 0.65 6.79
C PRO A 188 1.43 1.95 6.72
N ILE A 189 1.89 2.99 7.39
CA ILE A 189 1.23 4.31 7.41
C ILE A 189 1.25 4.92 6.01
N ILE A 190 2.40 4.92 5.35
CA ILE A 190 2.53 5.41 3.97
C ILE A 190 1.61 4.62 3.05
N MET A 191 1.60 3.28 3.15
CA MET A 191 0.80 2.43 2.30
C MET A 191 -0.71 2.67 2.47
N VAL A 192 -1.20 2.82 3.70
CA VAL A 192 -2.61 3.15 3.96
C VAL A 192 -2.99 4.49 3.33
N CYS A 193 -2.15 5.51 3.49
CA CYS A 193 -2.39 6.83 2.89
C CYS A 193 -2.39 6.80 1.36
N VAL A 194 -1.44 6.07 0.75
CA VAL A 194 -1.33 5.91 -0.71
C VAL A 194 -2.58 5.22 -1.26
N LEU A 195 -3.02 4.13 -0.62
CA LEU A 195 -4.21 3.39 -1.02
C LEU A 195 -5.47 4.25 -0.88
N ALA A 196 -5.64 4.95 0.24
CA ALA A 196 -6.77 5.86 0.46
C ALA A 196 -6.80 6.96 -0.61
N LEU A 197 -5.65 7.52 -0.97
CA LEU A 197 -5.53 8.54 -2.01
C LEU A 197 -5.89 7.97 -3.39
N ALA A 198 -5.40 6.78 -3.72
CA ALA A 198 -5.71 6.10 -4.97
C ALA A 198 -7.20 5.79 -5.10
N MET A 199 -7.82 5.26 -4.04
CA MET A 199 -9.27 4.98 -4.01
C MET A 199 -10.10 6.25 -4.18
N SER A 200 -9.67 7.39 -3.64
CA SER A 200 -10.40 8.66 -3.74
C SER A 200 -10.53 9.22 -5.16
N ILE A 201 -9.70 8.75 -6.08
CA ILE A 201 -9.69 9.18 -7.50
C ILE A 201 -10.48 8.21 -8.38
N CYS A 202 -10.64 6.97 -7.94
CA CYS A 202 -11.34 5.96 -8.73
C CYS A 202 -12.80 6.36 -8.96
N THR A 203 -13.23 6.28 -10.21
CA THR A 203 -14.62 6.56 -10.60
C THR A 203 -15.51 5.35 -10.33
N SER A 204 -16.79 5.57 -10.03
CA SER A 204 -17.72 4.52 -9.59
C SER A 204 -17.90 3.37 -10.60
N ASN A 205 -17.76 3.63 -11.89
CA ASN A 205 -18.04 2.63 -12.92
C ASN A 205 -16.86 1.71 -13.22
N GLU A 206 -15.61 2.22 -13.11
CA GLU A 206 -14.39 1.48 -13.49
C GLU A 206 -13.39 1.41 -12.33
N SER A 207 -13.84 1.63 -11.10
CA SER A 207 -12.99 1.77 -9.93
C SER A 207 -12.02 0.60 -9.72
N ALA A 208 -12.48 -0.63 -9.93
CA ALA A 208 -11.65 -1.83 -9.73
C ALA A 208 -10.50 -1.90 -10.76
N THR A 209 -10.78 -1.65 -12.05
CA THR A 209 -9.75 -1.69 -13.09
C THR A 209 -8.77 -0.53 -12.97
N GLN A 210 -9.27 0.67 -12.69
CA GLN A 210 -8.44 1.85 -12.47
C GLN A 210 -7.49 1.65 -11.27
N PHE A 211 -8.02 1.14 -10.16
CA PHE A 211 -7.23 0.83 -8.98
C PHE A 211 -6.18 -0.26 -9.25
N ALA A 212 -6.55 -1.32 -10.00
CA ALA A 212 -5.62 -2.38 -10.39
C ALA A 212 -4.44 -1.84 -11.22
N ILE A 213 -4.68 -0.86 -12.11
CA ILE A 213 -3.63 -0.19 -12.88
C ILE A 213 -2.70 0.61 -11.95
N TYR A 214 -3.25 1.37 -11.01
CA TYR A 214 -2.44 2.09 -10.03
C TYR A 214 -1.56 1.14 -9.20
N MET A 215 -2.10 0.00 -8.76
CA MET A 215 -1.35 -1.01 -8.05
C MET A 215 -0.26 -1.65 -8.92
N SER A 216 -0.54 -1.88 -10.20
CA SER A 216 0.45 -2.39 -11.16
C SER A 216 1.61 -1.41 -11.34
N VAL A 217 1.32 -0.12 -11.48
CA VAL A 217 2.34 0.94 -11.55
C VAL A 217 3.17 1.00 -10.26
N CYS A 218 2.55 0.83 -9.09
CA CYS A 218 3.26 0.73 -7.81
C CYS A 218 4.21 -0.47 -7.79
N ASN A 219 3.76 -1.64 -8.24
CA ASN A 219 4.60 -2.84 -8.30
C ASN A 219 5.76 -2.71 -9.30
N ILE A 220 5.54 -2.07 -10.45
CA ILE A 220 6.62 -1.72 -11.38
C ILE A 220 7.63 -0.80 -10.68
N GLY A 221 7.15 0.23 -9.99
CA GLY A 221 8.01 1.11 -9.19
C GLY A 221 8.84 0.33 -8.16
N ALA A 222 8.23 -0.63 -7.45
CA ALA A 222 8.93 -1.46 -6.48
C ALA A 222 10.03 -2.32 -7.12
N THR A 223 9.76 -2.90 -8.29
CA THR A 223 10.76 -3.65 -9.05
C THR A 223 11.92 -2.75 -9.48
N VAL A 224 11.60 -1.58 -10.05
CA VAL A 224 12.61 -0.58 -10.44
C VAL A 224 13.44 -0.13 -9.25
N GLY A 225 12.82 0.12 -8.09
CA GLY A 225 13.52 0.51 -6.88
C GLY A 225 14.50 -0.56 -6.38
N SER A 226 14.10 -1.82 -6.41
CA SER A 226 14.97 -2.94 -6.03
C SER A 226 16.15 -3.12 -7.00
N ILE A 227 15.89 -3.03 -8.31
CA ILE A 227 16.95 -3.07 -9.35
C ILE A 227 17.89 -1.89 -9.18
N PHE A 228 17.35 -0.70 -8.95
CA PHE A 228 18.15 0.51 -8.76
C PHE A 228 19.09 0.38 -7.55
N TYR A 229 18.61 -0.15 -6.42
CA TYR A 229 19.47 -0.47 -5.27
C TYR A 229 20.60 -1.42 -5.70
N GLY A 230 20.30 -2.53 -6.34
CA GLY A 230 21.30 -3.49 -6.79
C GLY A 230 22.34 -2.86 -7.72
N SER A 231 21.92 -1.92 -8.58
CA SER A 231 22.82 -1.23 -9.51
C SER A 231 23.76 -0.23 -8.82
N VAL A 232 23.27 0.48 -7.78
CA VAL A 232 24.05 1.53 -7.10
C VAL A 232 24.84 1.01 -5.91
N SER A 233 24.46 -0.09 -5.31
CA SER A 233 25.08 -0.65 -4.09
C SER A 233 26.55 -1.02 -4.28
N GLY A 234 26.97 -1.34 -5.51
CA GLY A 234 28.37 -1.63 -5.82
C GLY A 234 29.27 -0.39 -5.87
N PHE A 235 28.71 0.82 -5.96
CA PHE A 235 29.43 2.08 -6.11
C PHE A 235 29.24 3.03 -4.92
N THR A 236 28.30 2.73 -4.04
CA THR A 236 27.95 3.57 -2.89
C THR A 236 28.30 2.87 -1.58
N ASN A 237 28.70 3.65 -0.59
CA ASN A 237 28.76 3.18 0.79
C ASN A 237 27.36 3.20 1.43
N TRP A 238 27.22 2.64 2.61
CA TRP A 238 25.93 2.51 3.30
C TRP A 238 25.26 3.85 3.61
N SER A 239 26.05 4.85 4.03
CA SER A 239 25.57 6.22 4.27
C SER A 239 24.98 6.83 2.99
N GLN A 240 25.69 6.69 1.87
CA GLN A 240 25.20 7.12 0.56
C GLN A 240 23.94 6.35 0.12
N GLY A 241 23.85 5.05 0.43
CA GLY A 241 22.65 4.25 0.19
C GLY A 241 21.41 4.83 0.89
N TYR A 242 21.55 5.24 2.15
CA TYR A 242 20.47 5.92 2.88
C TYR A 242 20.19 7.34 2.33
N ALA A 243 21.21 8.07 1.89
CA ALA A 243 21.03 9.36 1.24
C ALA A 243 20.23 9.24 -0.07
N VAL A 244 20.54 8.23 -0.90
CA VAL A 244 19.77 7.92 -2.12
C VAL A 244 18.32 7.58 -1.77
N MET A 245 18.07 6.80 -0.72
CA MET A 245 16.71 6.53 -0.23
C MET A 245 16.00 7.83 0.16
N GLY A 246 16.67 8.71 0.89
CA GLY A 246 16.14 10.03 1.25
C GLY A 246 15.79 10.88 0.02
N PHE A 247 16.61 10.81 -1.03
CA PHE A 247 16.33 11.50 -2.29
C PHE A 247 15.09 10.94 -3.01
N ILE A 248 14.91 9.62 -3.03
CA ILE A 248 13.70 8.99 -3.59
C ILE A 248 12.45 9.45 -2.80
N VAL A 249 12.55 9.51 -1.47
CA VAL A 249 11.47 10.03 -0.60
C VAL A 249 11.17 11.51 -0.90
N PHE A 250 12.19 12.31 -1.15
CA PHE A 250 12.01 13.70 -1.55
C PHE A 250 11.27 13.84 -2.89
N LEU A 251 11.61 13.01 -3.90
CA LEU A 251 10.87 12.97 -5.17
C LEU A 251 9.41 12.53 -4.98
N LEU A 252 9.16 11.58 -4.07
CA LEU A 252 7.80 11.18 -3.70
C LEU A 252 7.05 12.37 -3.06
N LEU A 253 7.68 13.12 -2.17
CA LEU A 253 7.08 14.32 -1.56
C LEU A 253 6.73 15.37 -2.62
N LEU A 254 7.61 15.63 -3.59
CA LEU A 254 7.33 16.53 -4.70
C LEU A 254 6.12 16.07 -5.52
N SER A 255 6.02 14.77 -5.80
CA SER A 255 4.89 14.22 -6.54
C SER A 255 3.54 14.44 -5.82
N ILE A 256 3.53 14.36 -4.47
CA ILE A 256 2.33 14.64 -3.67
C ILE A 256 1.98 16.13 -3.66
N LEU A 257 2.98 17.00 -3.64
CA LEU A 257 2.74 18.45 -3.73
C LEU A 257 2.09 18.83 -5.07
N MET A 258 2.42 18.13 -6.15
CA MET A 258 1.80 18.31 -7.46
C MET A 258 0.33 17.84 -7.50
N TYR A 259 -0.07 16.95 -6.60
CA TYR A 259 -1.44 16.46 -6.49
C TYR A 259 -2.35 17.54 -5.92
N ARG A 260 -3.34 17.95 -6.71
CA ARG A 260 -4.40 18.85 -6.26
C ARG A 260 -5.62 18.02 -5.87
N THR A 261 -5.99 18.03 -4.60
CA THR A 261 -7.30 17.52 -4.17
C THR A 261 -8.35 18.33 -4.91
N ARG A 262 -9.18 17.68 -5.73
CA ARG A 262 -10.45 18.29 -6.13
C ARG A 262 -11.21 18.52 -4.83
N GLY A 263 -11.58 19.77 -4.54
CA GLY A 263 -12.46 20.07 -3.42
C GLY A 263 -13.62 19.08 -3.49
N HIS A 264 -13.91 18.41 -2.39
CA HIS A 264 -15.09 17.55 -2.29
C HIS A 264 -16.26 18.40 -2.74
N PRO A 265 -17.03 18.04 -3.76
CA PRO A 265 -18.31 18.68 -3.95
C PRO A 265 -19.13 18.26 -2.71
N GLU A 266 -19.40 19.20 -1.82
CA GLU A 266 -20.31 19.04 -0.67
C GLU A 266 -21.73 18.60 -1.07
N THR A 267 -21.98 18.35 -2.34
CA THR A 267 -23.26 18.05 -2.97
C THR A 267 -23.67 16.59 -2.96
N LEU A 268 -22.87 15.66 -2.39
CA LEU A 268 -23.29 14.24 -2.34
C LEU A 268 -23.99 13.84 -1.02
N LEU A 269 -24.12 14.75 -0.06
CA LEU A 269 -24.86 14.51 1.19
C LEU A 269 -26.13 15.37 1.35
N GLU A 270 -26.57 16.11 0.33
CA GLU A 270 -27.96 16.48 0.34
C GLU A 270 -28.78 15.18 0.15
N PRO A 271 -29.49 14.71 1.19
CA PRO A 271 -30.48 13.70 0.97
C PRO A 271 -31.39 14.30 -0.10
N LYS A 272 -31.45 13.65 -1.27
CA LYS A 272 -32.45 13.93 -2.30
C LYS A 272 -33.73 14.20 -1.51
N LYS A 273 -34.10 15.47 -1.36
CA LYS A 273 -35.42 15.87 -0.87
C LYS A 273 -36.37 15.21 -1.84
N ALA A 274 -36.67 13.94 -1.55
CA ALA A 274 -37.60 13.15 -2.29
C ALA A 274 -38.82 14.04 -2.42
N SER A 275 -39.09 14.34 -3.63
CA SER A 275 -40.30 14.87 -4.19
C SER A 275 -41.53 14.73 -3.29
N THR A 276 -41.57 15.48 -2.19
CA THR A 276 -42.79 15.74 -1.44
C THR A 276 -43.79 16.59 -2.25
N ARG A 277 -43.45 16.92 -3.49
CA ARG A 277 -44.38 17.53 -4.42
C ARG A 277 -45.36 16.53 -5.04
N HIS A 278 -44.99 15.29 -5.26
CA HIS A 278 -45.90 14.30 -5.89
C HIS A 278 -46.92 13.71 -4.95
N MET A 279 -46.73 13.79 -3.63
CA MET A 279 -47.77 13.31 -2.68
C MET A 279 -48.85 14.35 -2.33
N ARG A 280 -48.68 15.61 -2.71
CA ARG A 280 -49.71 16.63 -2.50
C ARG A 280 -50.74 16.73 -3.63
N GLU A 281 -50.48 16.12 -4.77
CA GLU A 281 -51.46 16.12 -5.90
C GLU A 281 -52.40 14.92 -5.88
N ILE A 282 -52.06 13.85 -5.17
CA ILE A 282 -52.96 12.66 -5.09
C ILE A 282 -54.11 12.82 -4.06
N HIS A 283 -54.05 13.83 -3.20
CA HIS A 283 -55.14 14.10 -2.21
C HIS A 283 -56.06 15.23 -2.62
N ARG A 284 -56.12 15.61 -3.89
CA ARG A 284 -57.06 16.65 -4.42
C ARG A 284 -57.98 16.15 -5.55
N HIS A 285 -58.18 14.85 -5.66
CA HIS A 285 -59.28 14.31 -6.51
C HIS A 285 -60.06 13.29 -5.73
#